data_f2f8b9fa87cb29395ab58edb65cf07c5
#
_entry.id   f2f8b9fa87cb29395ab58edb65cf07c5
#
_cell.length_a   1.000
_cell.length_b   1.000
_cell.length_c   1.000
_cell.angle_alpha   90.00
_cell.angle_beta   90.00
_cell.angle_gamma   90.00
#
_symmetry.space_group_name_H-M   'P 1'
#
loop_
_entity.id
_entity.type
_entity.pdbx_description
1 polymer ?
#
loop_
_entity_poly.entity_id
_entity_poly.type
_entity_poly.pdbx_seq_one_letter_code
_entity_poly.pdbx_strand_id
1 'polypeptide(L)'
;MNTLYLLCELGDEHYTEPVFTVFQHQREAFVHAIKACLSNAKDNDFTIEIESQERVSVKFGSSNFYVTEVKAFDSTKEDYMLVWHHAYDGVGFDIDYTGSYEECKNKMRERVKETQEQFQCELEWETGVQACIDTGNEWELWTIINSANG
;
A
#
# COMPACT_ATOMS: atom_id res chain seq x y z
N MET A 1 -1.77 -4.95 -24.11
CA MET A 1 -1.88 -4.62 -22.69
C MET A 1 -0.92 -5.47 -21.89
N ASN A 2 -0.08 -4.85 -21.10
CA ASN A 2 0.86 -5.56 -20.25
C ASN A 2 0.38 -5.52 -18.80
N THR A 3 0.39 -6.66 -18.15
CA THR A 3 0.14 -6.72 -16.72
C THR A 3 1.43 -6.38 -15.98
N LEU A 4 1.36 -5.43 -15.08
CA LEU A 4 2.45 -5.08 -14.18
C LEU A 4 2.05 -5.44 -12.75
N TYR A 5 3.02 -5.41 -11.85
CA TYR A 5 2.83 -5.84 -10.47
C TYR A 5 3.31 -4.75 -9.52
N LEU A 6 2.40 -4.25 -8.72
CA LEU A 6 2.69 -3.24 -7.71
C LEU A 6 2.94 -3.94 -6.38
N LEU A 7 4.17 -3.82 -5.90
CA LEU A 7 4.55 -4.27 -4.56
C LEU A 7 4.41 -3.11 -3.60
N CYS A 8 3.73 -3.35 -2.50
CA CYS A 8 3.67 -2.41 -1.40
C CYS A 8 4.31 -3.03 -0.16
N GLU A 9 5.28 -2.33 0.42
CA GLU A 9 5.88 -2.68 1.70
C GLU A 9 5.10 -1.93 2.77
N LEU A 10 4.30 -2.67 3.54
CA LEU A 10 3.27 -2.11 4.41
C LEU A 10 3.75 -1.87 5.86
N GLY A 11 4.88 -2.46 6.24
CA GLY A 11 5.31 -2.41 7.62
C GLY A 11 4.42 -3.24 8.55
N ASP A 12 4.36 -2.86 9.82
CA ASP A 12 3.53 -3.54 10.81
C ASP A 12 2.18 -2.84 10.96
N GLU A 13 1.42 -3.18 12.02
CA GLU A 13 0.10 -2.61 12.28
C GLU A 13 0.15 -1.13 12.70
N HIS A 14 1.33 -0.63 13.06
CA HIS A 14 1.51 0.77 13.39
C HIS A 14 1.72 1.57 12.12
N TYR A 15 1.40 2.86 12.19
CA TYR A 15 1.57 3.73 11.05
C TYR A 15 3.02 3.69 10.54
N THR A 16 3.18 3.23 9.33
CA THR A 16 4.46 3.24 8.60
C THR A 16 4.15 3.70 7.19
N GLU A 17 4.93 4.64 6.69
CA GLU A 17 4.74 5.10 5.32
C GLU A 17 5.01 3.95 4.35
N PRO A 18 4.03 3.61 3.49
CA PRO A 18 4.21 2.50 2.56
C PRO A 18 5.24 2.82 1.48
N VAL A 19 5.96 1.80 1.05
CA VAL A 19 6.91 1.92 -0.06
C VAL A 19 6.37 1.12 -1.24
N PHE A 20 6.30 1.74 -2.41
CA PHE A 20 5.76 1.13 -3.62
C PHE A 20 6.85 0.90 -4.65
N THR A 21 6.81 -0.26 -5.29
CA THR A 21 7.72 -0.61 -6.38
C THR A 21 6.96 -1.35 -7.47
N VAL A 22 7.20 -1.00 -8.73
CA VAL A 22 6.54 -1.64 -9.87
C VAL A 22 7.48 -2.65 -10.52
N PHE A 23 6.97 -3.84 -10.78
CA PHE A 23 7.71 -4.93 -11.43
C PHE A 23 6.99 -5.39 -12.68
N GLN A 24 7.76 -5.87 -13.66
CA GLN A 24 7.22 -6.44 -14.89
C GLN A 24 6.76 -7.88 -14.72
N HIS A 25 7.33 -8.60 -13.75
CA HIS A 25 7.02 -10.01 -13.51
C HIS A 25 6.67 -10.26 -12.06
N GLN A 26 5.63 -11.06 -11.84
CA GLN A 26 5.17 -11.41 -10.49
C GLN A 26 6.30 -12.08 -9.69
N ARG A 27 7.09 -12.91 -10.35
CA ARG A 27 8.21 -13.60 -9.69
C ARG A 27 9.23 -12.61 -9.11
N GLU A 28 9.53 -11.55 -9.85
CA GLU A 28 10.46 -10.52 -9.37
C GLU A 28 9.90 -9.79 -8.15
N ALA A 29 8.62 -9.46 -8.20
CA ALA A 29 7.94 -8.83 -7.07
C ALA A 29 7.96 -9.73 -5.84
N PHE A 30 7.68 -11.02 -6.03
CA PHE A 30 7.69 -12.01 -4.96
C PHE A 30 9.08 -12.17 -4.32
N VAL A 31 10.12 -12.27 -5.13
CA VAL A 31 11.50 -12.37 -4.64
C VAL A 31 11.88 -11.11 -3.85
N HIS A 32 11.50 -9.95 -4.36
CA HIS A 32 11.74 -8.68 -3.65
C HIS A 32 10.98 -8.65 -2.31
N ALA A 33 9.75 -9.11 -2.29
CA ALA A 33 8.94 -9.20 -1.07
C ALA A 33 9.63 -10.06 0.00
N ILE A 34 10.15 -11.22 -0.38
CA ILE A 34 10.88 -12.10 0.53
C ILE A 34 12.14 -11.40 1.06
N LYS A 35 12.91 -10.76 0.18
CA LYS A 35 14.13 -10.04 0.58
C LYS A 35 13.81 -8.88 1.53
N ALA A 36 12.74 -8.14 1.27
CA ALA A 36 12.33 -7.05 2.14
C ALA A 36 11.95 -7.57 3.53
N CYS A 37 11.20 -8.67 3.59
CA CYS A 37 10.84 -9.31 4.85
C CYS A 37 12.08 -9.79 5.62
N LEU A 38 13.02 -10.41 4.94
CA LEU A 38 14.28 -10.86 5.56
C LEU A 38 15.09 -9.68 6.09
N SER A 39 15.15 -8.59 5.37
CA SER A 39 15.88 -7.39 5.80
C SER A 39 15.26 -6.74 7.03
N ASN A 40 13.97 -6.90 7.21
CA ASN A 40 13.24 -6.35 8.35
C ASN A 40 13.17 -7.34 9.52
N ALA A 41 13.52 -8.59 9.30
CA ALA A 41 13.63 -9.58 10.38
C ALA A 41 14.96 -9.34 11.11
N LYS A 42 14.88 -8.81 12.32
CA LYS A 42 16.07 -8.55 13.14
C LYS A 42 16.51 -9.84 13.85
N ASP A 43 17.59 -9.75 14.59
CA ASP A 43 18.32 -10.89 15.20
C ASP A 43 17.53 -11.73 16.20
N ASN A 44 16.22 -11.62 16.23
CA ASN A 44 15.36 -12.38 17.13
C ASN A 44 14.71 -13.55 16.40
N ASP A 45 14.17 -14.48 17.16
CA ASP A 45 13.38 -15.56 16.60
C ASP A 45 12.20 -14.99 15.82
N PHE A 46 12.14 -15.31 14.55
CA PHE A 46 11.07 -14.86 13.68
C PHE A 46 10.59 -16.00 12.77
N THR A 47 9.41 -15.85 12.26
CA THR A 47 8.84 -16.76 11.26
C THR A 47 8.42 -15.95 10.05
N ILE A 48 8.85 -16.38 8.86
CA ILE A 48 8.35 -15.79 7.62
C ILE A 48 7.16 -16.63 7.17
N GLU A 49 6.02 -15.96 6.95
CA GLU A 49 4.84 -16.59 6.41
C GLU A 49 4.67 -16.16 4.96
N ILE A 50 4.60 -17.14 4.08
CA ILE A 50 4.30 -16.92 2.67
C ILE A 50 2.87 -17.41 2.47
N GLU A 51 1.92 -16.49 2.48
CA GLU A 51 0.51 -16.82 2.26
C GLU A 51 0.26 -17.18 0.81
N SER A 52 0.93 -16.42 -0.10
CA SER A 52 0.88 -16.65 -1.53
C SER A 52 2.00 -15.84 -2.19
N GLN A 53 2.08 -15.86 -3.51
CA GLN A 53 2.99 -14.96 -4.22
C GLN A 53 2.57 -13.48 -4.12
N GLU A 54 1.41 -13.23 -3.54
CA GLU A 54 0.88 -11.88 -3.38
C GLU A 54 1.07 -11.32 -1.98
N ARG A 55 1.38 -12.15 -0.99
CA ARG A 55 1.50 -11.67 0.39
C ARG A 55 2.52 -12.47 1.18
N VAL A 56 3.49 -11.74 1.75
CA VAL A 56 4.55 -12.29 2.60
C VAL A 56 4.62 -11.44 3.86
N SER A 57 4.74 -12.08 5.01
CA SER A 57 4.88 -11.37 6.28
C SER A 57 5.92 -12.00 7.18
N VAL A 58 6.40 -11.19 8.13
CA VAL A 58 7.31 -11.64 9.20
C VAL A 58 6.55 -11.50 10.51
N LYS A 59 6.65 -12.51 11.35
CA LYS A 59 6.03 -12.52 12.67
C LYS A 59 7.06 -12.73 13.77
N PHE A 60 6.84 -12.03 14.88
CA PHE A 60 7.49 -12.32 16.16
C PHE A 60 6.38 -12.77 17.11
N GLY A 61 6.51 -14.01 17.60
CA GLY A 61 5.46 -14.57 18.43
C GLY A 61 4.10 -14.57 17.71
N SER A 62 3.09 -13.88 18.25
CA SER A 62 1.76 -13.79 17.67
C SER A 62 1.52 -12.50 16.86
N SER A 63 2.49 -11.60 16.82
CA SER A 63 2.34 -10.30 16.17
C SER A 63 2.94 -10.30 14.77
N ASN A 64 2.26 -9.65 13.85
CA ASN A 64 2.83 -9.33 12.55
C ASN A 64 3.82 -8.19 12.73
N PHE A 65 5.02 -8.35 12.20
CA PHE A 65 6.05 -7.34 12.31
C PHE A 65 6.20 -6.54 11.02
N TYR A 66 6.10 -7.21 9.88
CA TYR A 66 6.29 -6.59 8.59
C TYR A 66 5.50 -7.35 7.54
N VAL A 67 4.84 -6.62 6.66
CA VAL A 67 3.99 -7.23 5.63
C VAL A 67 4.30 -6.60 4.29
N THR A 68 4.36 -7.42 3.26
CA THR A 68 4.41 -6.97 1.87
C THR A 68 3.23 -7.56 1.11
N GLU A 69 2.70 -6.80 0.17
CA GLU A 69 1.58 -7.24 -0.65
C GLU A 69 1.80 -6.82 -2.10
N VAL A 70 1.43 -7.69 -3.03
CA VAL A 70 1.59 -7.47 -4.47
C VAL A 70 0.22 -7.50 -5.12
N LYS A 71 -0.06 -6.50 -5.97
CA LYS A 71 -1.27 -6.48 -6.78
C LYS A 71 -0.93 -6.29 -8.24
N ALA A 72 -1.57 -7.10 -9.08
CA ALA A 72 -1.47 -6.95 -10.52
C ALA A 72 -2.31 -5.76 -10.98
N PHE A 73 -1.81 -5.04 -11.94
CA PHE A 73 -2.56 -3.97 -12.58
C PHE A 73 -2.23 -3.93 -14.08
N ASP A 74 -3.12 -3.32 -14.82
CA ASP A 74 -2.96 -3.23 -16.26
C ASP A 74 -2.21 -1.94 -16.61
N SER A 75 -1.12 -2.07 -17.32
CA SER A 75 -0.29 -0.94 -17.75
C SER A 75 -0.86 -0.22 -18.97
N THR A 76 -2.17 -0.05 -19.01
CA THR A 76 -2.77 0.72 -20.08
C THR A 76 -2.39 2.19 -19.98
N LYS A 77 -2.97 2.99 -20.72
CA LYS A 77 -2.76 4.38 -21.05
C LYS A 77 -2.66 5.39 -19.88
N GLU A 78 -2.89 4.93 -18.68
CA GLU A 78 -2.97 5.82 -17.52
C GLU A 78 -1.60 5.95 -16.86
N ASP A 79 -1.16 7.19 -16.69
CA ASP A 79 0.17 7.48 -16.15
C ASP A 79 0.23 7.42 -14.64
N TYR A 80 -0.91 7.53 -13.96
CA TYR A 80 -0.96 7.62 -12.50
C TYR A 80 -2.01 6.69 -11.92
N MET A 81 -1.80 6.31 -10.67
CA MET A 81 -2.78 5.57 -9.92
C MET A 81 -2.91 6.13 -8.51
N LEU A 82 -4.12 6.07 -7.98
CA LEU A 82 -4.41 6.39 -6.60
C LEU A 82 -4.45 5.08 -5.82
N VAL A 83 -3.60 4.95 -4.83
CA VAL A 83 -3.51 3.77 -3.99
C VAL A 83 -4.06 4.12 -2.60
N TRP A 84 -4.96 3.29 -2.10
CA TRP A 84 -5.53 3.41 -0.77
C TRP A 84 -4.89 2.37 0.14
N HIS A 85 -4.18 2.83 1.14
CA HIS A 85 -3.55 2.01 2.16
C HIS A 85 -4.39 2.10 3.43
N HIS A 86 -4.77 0.97 3.99
CA HIS A 86 -5.69 0.91 5.12
C HIS A 86 -5.25 -0.14 6.13
N ALA A 87 -5.75 -0.03 7.34
CA ALA A 87 -5.42 -0.93 8.43
C ALA A 87 -6.67 -1.58 9.06
N TYR A 88 -7.78 -1.65 8.30
CA TYR A 88 -8.99 -2.36 8.72
C TYR A 88 -8.79 -3.86 8.57
N ASP A 89 -9.11 -4.62 9.61
CA ASP A 89 -8.98 -6.08 9.60
C ASP A 89 -7.61 -6.57 9.15
N GLY A 90 -6.57 -5.80 9.52
CA GLY A 90 -5.21 -6.05 9.09
C GLY A 90 -4.73 -4.97 8.11
N VAL A 91 -3.45 -4.99 7.82
CA VAL A 91 -2.82 -4.02 6.93
C VAL A 91 -2.97 -4.48 5.48
N GLY A 92 -3.37 -3.58 4.60
CA GLY A 92 -3.53 -3.88 3.19
C GLY A 92 -3.61 -2.62 2.34
N PHE A 93 -3.67 -2.79 1.04
CA PHE A 93 -3.86 -1.68 0.10
C PHE A 93 -4.71 -2.12 -1.09
N ASP A 94 -5.31 -1.13 -1.74
CA ASP A 94 -6.05 -1.33 -2.98
C ASP A 94 -5.72 -0.22 -3.97
N ILE A 95 -5.75 -0.54 -5.26
CA ILE A 95 -5.67 0.47 -6.31
C ILE A 95 -7.07 1.01 -6.49
N ASP A 96 -7.28 2.24 -6.03
CA ASP A 96 -8.61 2.85 -6.00
C ASP A 96 -9.01 3.46 -7.33
N TYR A 97 -8.05 4.03 -8.06
CA TYR A 97 -8.34 4.73 -9.30
C TYR A 97 -7.09 4.81 -10.17
N THR A 98 -7.28 4.83 -11.49
CA THR A 98 -6.19 5.06 -12.44
C THR A 98 -6.61 6.16 -13.40
N GLY A 99 -5.68 7.04 -13.74
CA GLY A 99 -5.97 8.17 -14.63
C GLY A 99 -4.81 9.15 -14.68
N SER A 100 -5.10 10.38 -15.08
CA SER A 100 -4.12 11.46 -15.04
C SER A 100 -3.85 11.88 -13.59
N TYR A 101 -2.77 12.61 -13.38
CA TYR A 101 -2.47 13.17 -12.06
C TYR A 101 -3.65 13.98 -11.49
N GLU A 102 -4.24 14.85 -12.32
CA GLU A 102 -5.34 15.69 -11.88
C GLU A 102 -6.60 14.86 -11.54
N GLU A 103 -6.87 13.83 -12.31
CA GLU A 103 -7.98 12.93 -12.03
C GLU A 103 -7.76 12.17 -10.71
N CYS A 104 -6.56 11.65 -10.50
CA CYS A 104 -6.21 10.97 -9.25
C CYS A 104 -6.30 11.93 -8.06
N LYS A 105 -5.84 13.17 -8.21
CA LYS A 105 -5.91 14.19 -7.17
C LYS A 105 -7.35 14.53 -6.81
N ASN A 106 -8.20 14.70 -7.80
CA ASN A 106 -9.61 14.97 -7.57
C ASN A 106 -10.29 13.79 -6.88
N LYS A 107 -9.95 12.56 -7.29
CA LYS A 107 -10.49 11.35 -6.67
C LYS A 107 -10.02 11.21 -5.23
N MET A 108 -8.78 11.52 -4.96
CA MET A 108 -8.23 11.52 -3.60
C MET A 108 -8.99 12.47 -2.69
N ARG A 109 -9.22 13.70 -3.16
CA ARG A 109 -9.99 14.71 -2.41
C ARG A 109 -11.43 14.25 -2.15
N GLU A 110 -12.05 13.62 -3.14
CA GLU A 110 -13.38 13.05 -3.00
C GLU A 110 -13.42 11.97 -1.94
N ARG A 111 -12.46 11.05 -1.94
CA ARG A 111 -12.35 9.98 -0.95
C ARG A 111 -12.12 10.51 0.46
N VAL A 112 -11.23 11.49 0.58
CA VAL A 112 -10.96 12.15 1.86
C VAL A 112 -12.23 12.77 2.42
N LYS A 113 -12.97 13.48 1.59
CA LYS A 113 -14.22 14.13 2.00
C LYS A 113 -15.26 13.11 2.45
N GLU A 114 -15.45 12.04 1.68
CA GLU A 114 -16.37 10.95 2.03
C GLU A 114 -16.02 10.34 3.39
N THR A 115 -14.72 10.09 3.62
CA THR A 115 -14.25 9.50 4.87
C THR A 115 -14.44 10.46 6.04
N GLN A 116 -14.17 11.74 5.86
CA GLN A 116 -14.39 12.76 6.87
C GLN A 116 -15.87 12.85 7.26
N GLU A 117 -16.76 12.79 6.30
CA GLU A 117 -18.19 12.82 6.54
C GLU A 117 -18.68 11.56 7.25
N GLN A 118 -18.16 10.39 6.85
CA GLN A 118 -18.56 9.10 7.44
C GLN A 118 -18.13 8.97 8.90
N PHE A 119 -16.91 9.35 9.23
CA PHE A 119 -16.33 9.17 10.55
C PHE A 119 -16.29 10.45 11.38
N GLN A 120 -16.69 11.58 10.80
CA GLN A 120 -16.66 12.89 11.47
C GLN A 120 -15.28 13.19 12.05
N CYS A 121 -14.24 12.95 11.27
CA CYS A 121 -12.85 13.15 11.64
C CYS A 121 -12.21 14.24 10.82
N GLU A 122 -11.05 14.70 11.26
CA GLU A 122 -10.29 15.72 10.58
C GLU A 122 -9.17 15.10 9.76
N LEU A 123 -8.71 15.84 8.77
CA LEU A 123 -7.56 15.46 7.95
C LEU A 123 -6.30 15.63 8.80
N GLU A 124 -5.48 14.58 8.89
CA GLU A 124 -4.20 14.66 9.57
C GLU A 124 -3.22 15.51 8.78
N TRP A 125 -3.07 15.19 7.50
CA TRP A 125 -2.23 15.98 6.60
C TRP A 125 -2.57 15.65 5.15
N GLU A 126 -2.24 16.61 4.29
CA GLU A 126 -2.40 16.46 2.85
C GLU A 126 -1.21 17.15 2.13
N THR A 127 -0.70 16.46 1.13
CA THR A 127 0.30 17.01 0.21
C THR A 127 -0.24 16.95 -1.21
N GLY A 128 0.57 17.30 -2.21
CA GLY A 128 0.16 17.16 -3.60
C GLY A 128 -0.03 15.71 -4.07
N VAL A 129 0.48 14.73 -3.32
CA VAL A 129 0.47 13.31 -3.72
C VAL A 129 -0.03 12.36 -2.65
N GLN A 130 -0.29 12.84 -1.43
CA GLN A 130 -0.74 11.99 -0.33
C GLN A 130 -1.76 12.71 0.54
N ALA A 131 -2.63 11.94 1.16
CA ALA A 131 -3.53 12.43 2.22
C ALA A 131 -3.70 11.34 3.27
N CYS A 132 -3.72 11.72 4.53
CA CYS A 132 -3.85 10.80 5.65
C CYS A 132 -4.99 11.26 6.58
N ILE A 133 -5.83 10.31 6.97
CA ILE A 133 -6.90 10.53 7.95
C ILE A 133 -6.75 9.50 9.06
N ASP A 134 -6.86 9.97 10.30
CA ASP A 134 -6.98 9.11 11.49
C ASP A 134 -8.44 9.11 11.90
N THR A 135 -9.07 7.94 11.84
CA THR A 135 -10.48 7.79 12.20
C THR A 135 -10.70 7.53 13.70
N GLY A 136 -9.61 7.57 14.49
CA GLY A 136 -9.63 7.34 15.94
C GLY A 136 -9.09 5.98 16.35
N ASN A 137 -9.47 4.93 15.66
CA ASN A 137 -8.97 3.56 15.90
C ASN A 137 -8.03 3.07 14.82
N GLU A 138 -8.14 3.65 13.64
CA GLU A 138 -7.40 3.24 12.45
C GLU A 138 -7.05 4.49 11.64
N TRP A 139 -6.15 4.30 10.70
CA TRP A 139 -5.77 5.37 9.79
C TRP A 139 -5.92 4.90 8.35
N GLU A 140 -6.14 5.86 7.46
CA GLU A 140 -6.23 5.63 6.03
C GLU A 140 -5.30 6.59 5.33
N LEU A 141 -4.56 6.08 4.36
CA LEU A 141 -3.59 6.84 3.59
C LEU A 141 -3.87 6.65 2.10
N TRP A 142 -4.00 7.75 1.38
CA TRP A 142 -4.06 7.73 -0.08
C TRP A 142 -2.77 8.27 -0.65
N THR A 143 -2.23 7.59 -1.65
CA THR A 143 -0.99 8.00 -2.31
C THR A 143 -1.20 7.96 -3.82
N ILE A 144 -0.80 9.03 -4.50
CA ILE A 144 -0.80 9.08 -5.96
C ILE A 144 0.61 8.69 -6.41
N ILE A 145 0.72 7.63 -7.21
CA ILE A 145 2.00 7.18 -7.74
C ILE A 145 1.99 7.18 -9.26
N ASN A 146 3.14 7.42 -9.85
CA ASN A 146 3.32 7.28 -11.29
C ASN A 146 3.47 5.80 -11.60
N SER A 147 2.58 5.25 -12.42
CA SER A 147 2.54 3.82 -12.72
C SER A 147 3.77 3.33 -13.47
N ALA A 148 4.52 4.22 -14.10
CA ALA A 148 5.75 3.85 -14.82
C ALA A 148 6.95 3.74 -13.88
N ASN A 149 6.94 4.44 -12.76
CA ASN A 149 8.10 4.56 -11.86
C ASN A 149 7.87 3.91 -10.48
N GLY A 150 6.66 3.55 -10.17
CA GLY A 150 6.32 2.92 -8.88
C GLY A 150 6.35 3.86 -7.70
#